data_6064cdbe957c6b0f1d3d9be641cd8531
#
_entry.id   6064cdbe957c6b0f1d3d9be641cd8531
#
_cell.length_a   1.000
_cell.length_b   1.000
_cell.length_c   1.000
_cell.angle_alpha   90.00
_cell.angle_beta   90.00
_cell.angle_gamma   90.00
#
_symmetry.space_group_name_H-M   'P 1'
#
loop_
_entity.id
_entity.type
_entity.pdbx_description
1 polymer ?
#
loop_
_entity_poly.entity_id
_entity_poly.type
_entity_poly.pdbx_seq_one_letter_code
_entity_poly.pdbx_strand_id
1 'polypeptide(L)'
;MGVKTEDVSSSSIEELIIEGAGCASCVGKIESALKSVSGVENAEMNFAQRTVSVTGTASPSALVKAVEKAGYSAKVATSQSGDDALAEKEQADWAYYKRLMREMTVALSLGVPLMIYSLFVGEMTVTTTSERVTWLVVGILTLGVLYFSGKHFFVGAWQSLKNHSANMDTLIALGTGTAWLYSMVVVIVPHLVPEMARHVYFEATAMIIGLINLGLALELKARGRTSEAIKRLIGLQAKTARVIRDDKQLDIAIEKVLQGDLVRVR
;
A
#
# COMPACT_ATOMS: atom_id res chain seq x y z
N MET A 1 -39.56 19.49 -38.79
CA MET A 1 -39.44 18.93 -37.43
C MET A 1 -38.01 18.43 -37.30
N GLY A 2 -37.12 19.26 -36.72
CA GLY A 2 -35.72 18.92 -36.57
C GLY A 2 -35.54 18.10 -35.28
N VAL A 3 -35.03 16.90 -35.44
CA VAL A 3 -34.59 16.07 -34.32
C VAL A 3 -33.29 16.72 -33.78
N LYS A 4 -33.32 17.30 -32.61
CA LYS A 4 -32.14 17.68 -31.83
C LYS A 4 -31.40 16.39 -31.46
N THR A 5 -30.28 16.16 -32.10
CA THR A 5 -29.27 15.23 -31.56
C THR A 5 -28.73 15.83 -30.29
N GLU A 6 -29.16 15.33 -29.13
CA GLU A 6 -28.51 15.59 -27.86
C GLU A 6 -27.10 14.98 -27.96
N ASP A 7 -26.10 15.85 -27.82
CA ASP A 7 -24.71 15.49 -27.60
C ASP A 7 -24.64 14.69 -26.31
N VAL A 8 -24.63 13.36 -26.41
CA VAL A 8 -24.25 12.49 -25.32
C VAL A 8 -22.77 12.71 -25.10
N SER A 9 -22.43 13.59 -24.17
CA SER A 9 -21.07 13.72 -23.68
C SER A 9 -20.60 12.33 -23.22
N SER A 10 -19.70 11.74 -23.98
CA SER A 10 -19.15 10.42 -23.71
C SER A 10 -18.42 10.47 -22.37
N SER A 11 -19.08 10.01 -21.30
CA SER A 11 -18.42 9.74 -20.03
C SER A 11 -17.35 8.67 -20.28
N SER A 12 -16.09 9.04 -20.18
CA SER A 12 -14.98 8.10 -20.24
C SER A 12 -14.85 7.38 -18.90
N ILE A 13 -14.48 6.12 -18.94
CA ILE A 13 -14.09 5.39 -17.74
C ILE A 13 -12.58 5.45 -17.66
N GLU A 14 -12.08 6.11 -16.63
CA GLU A 14 -10.64 6.18 -16.33
C GLU A 14 -10.30 5.26 -15.18
N GLU A 15 -9.28 4.43 -15.32
CA GLU A 15 -8.80 3.57 -14.27
C GLU A 15 -7.49 4.11 -13.70
N LEU A 16 -7.44 4.24 -12.36
CA LEU A 16 -6.25 4.69 -11.64
C LEU A 16 -5.70 3.56 -10.78
N ILE A 17 -4.40 3.37 -10.78
CA ILE A 17 -3.67 2.50 -9.86
C ILE A 17 -3.27 3.33 -8.64
N ILE A 18 -3.63 2.87 -7.44
CA ILE A 18 -3.39 3.59 -6.19
C ILE A 18 -2.27 2.91 -5.40
N GLU A 19 -1.30 3.71 -4.96
CA GLU A 19 -0.23 3.28 -4.06
C GLU A 19 -0.43 3.92 -2.67
N GLY A 20 -0.05 3.19 -1.60
CA GLY A 20 -0.14 3.69 -0.22
C GLY A 20 -1.49 3.49 0.47
N ALA A 21 -2.52 2.98 -0.22
CA ALA A 21 -3.80 2.66 0.39
C ALA A 21 -3.76 1.27 1.08
N GLY A 22 -3.30 1.24 2.32
CA GLY A 22 -3.11 0.01 3.11
C GLY A 22 -4.27 -0.35 4.05
N CYS A 23 -5.38 0.40 4.07
CA CYS A 23 -6.48 0.18 5.00
C CYS A 23 -7.84 0.47 4.39
N ALA A 24 -8.90 -0.20 4.89
CA ALA A 24 -10.26 -0.02 4.38
C ALA A 24 -10.75 1.44 4.51
N SER A 25 -10.32 2.18 5.53
CA SER A 25 -10.67 3.60 5.69
C SER A 25 -10.04 4.50 4.64
N CYS A 26 -8.97 4.05 3.98
CA CYS A 26 -8.33 4.77 2.88
C CYS A 26 -9.22 4.82 1.64
N VAL A 27 -10.03 3.76 1.41
CA VAL A 27 -10.99 3.67 0.29
C VAL A 27 -11.93 4.86 0.29
N GLY A 28 -12.66 5.08 1.39
CA GLY A 28 -13.62 6.17 1.48
C GLY A 28 -13.00 7.56 1.32
N LYS A 29 -11.74 7.75 1.77
CA LYS A 29 -11.01 9.02 1.59
C LYS A 29 -10.65 9.26 0.12
N ILE A 30 -10.16 8.23 -0.58
CA ILE A 30 -9.79 8.31 -2.00
C ILE A 30 -11.03 8.55 -2.86
N GLU A 31 -12.10 7.78 -2.64
CA GLU A 31 -13.36 7.97 -3.36
C GLU A 31 -13.96 9.36 -3.15
N SER A 32 -13.96 9.85 -1.90
CA SER A 32 -14.44 11.20 -1.58
C SER A 32 -13.60 12.28 -2.24
N ALA A 33 -12.26 12.13 -2.25
CA ALA A 33 -11.36 13.06 -2.91
C ALA A 33 -11.60 13.12 -4.41
N LEU A 34 -11.81 11.97 -5.06
CA LEU A 34 -12.10 11.89 -6.49
C LEU A 34 -13.49 12.45 -6.82
N LYS A 35 -14.52 12.13 -6.03
CA LYS A 35 -15.88 12.67 -6.19
C LYS A 35 -15.95 14.19 -5.99
N SER A 36 -14.97 14.80 -5.33
CA SER A 36 -14.87 16.25 -5.19
C SER A 36 -14.31 16.98 -6.43
N VAL A 37 -13.79 16.23 -7.41
CA VAL A 37 -13.24 16.80 -8.64
C VAL A 37 -14.37 17.13 -9.61
N SER A 38 -14.37 18.35 -10.15
CA SER A 38 -15.36 18.76 -11.14
C SER A 38 -15.31 17.86 -12.37
N GLY A 39 -16.47 17.35 -12.78
CA GLY A 39 -16.60 16.44 -13.91
C GLY A 39 -16.52 14.96 -13.54
N VAL A 40 -16.36 14.59 -12.27
CA VAL A 40 -16.49 13.21 -11.79
C VAL A 40 -17.94 12.94 -11.43
N GLU A 41 -18.50 11.90 -12.03
CA GLU A 41 -19.86 11.41 -11.75
C GLU A 41 -19.85 10.32 -10.68
N ASN A 42 -18.92 9.37 -10.81
CA ASN A 42 -18.72 8.30 -9.83
C ASN A 42 -17.24 7.91 -9.71
N ALA A 43 -16.85 7.43 -8.54
CA ALA A 43 -15.54 6.86 -8.28
C ALA A 43 -15.70 5.68 -7.31
N GLU A 44 -15.25 4.51 -7.75
CA GLU A 44 -15.34 3.26 -7.00
C GLU A 44 -13.97 2.60 -6.91
N MET A 45 -13.51 2.35 -5.69
CA MET A 45 -12.21 1.75 -5.45
C MET A 45 -12.32 0.24 -5.22
N ASN A 46 -11.65 -0.53 -6.04
CA ASN A 46 -11.37 -1.92 -5.77
C ASN A 46 -10.14 -2.04 -4.87
N PHE A 47 -10.39 -2.19 -3.56
CA PHE A 47 -9.32 -2.28 -2.56
C PHE A 47 -8.40 -3.48 -2.77
N ALA A 48 -8.93 -4.62 -3.24
CA ALA A 48 -8.13 -5.83 -3.49
C ALA A 48 -7.14 -5.64 -4.64
N GLN A 49 -7.54 -4.91 -5.67
CA GLN A 49 -6.70 -4.62 -6.84
C GLN A 49 -5.93 -3.30 -6.72
N ARG A 50 -6.26 -2.46 -5.72
CA ARG A 50 -5.74 -1.09 -5.58
C ARG A 50 -5.99 -0.25 -6.82
N THR A 51 -7.12 -0.44 -7.47
CA THR A 51 -7.55 0.36 -8.62
C THR A 51 -8.80 1.15 -8.28
N VAL A 52 -8.95 2.31 -8.91
CA VAL A 52 -10.16 3.11 -8.82
C VAL A 52 -10.69 3.32 -10.23
N SER A 53 -11.93 2.92 -10.46
CA SER A 53 -12.66 3.24 -11.68
C SER A 53 -13.40 4.56 -11.48
N VAL A 54 -13.10 5.54 -12.32
CA VAL A 54 -13.71 6.88 -12.29
C VAL A 54 -14.52 7.07 -13.56
N THR A 55 -15.79 7.42 -13.41
CA THR A 55 -16.66 7.80 -14.54
C THR A 55 -16.87 9.30 -14.54
N GLY A 56 -16.79 9.91 -15.73
CA GLY A 56 -16.99 11.33 -15.89
C GLY A 56 -16.17 11.97 -17.02
N THR A 57 -16.07 13.30 -16.98
CA THR A 57 -15.34 14.10 -17.97
C THR A 57 -14.08 14.76 -17.40
N ALA A 58 -13.70 14.40 -16.16
CA ALA A 58 -12.54 14.97 -15.49
C ALA A 58 -11.23 14.51 -16.15
N SER A 59 -10.24 15.40 -16.26
CA SER A 59 -8.95 15.03 -16.83
C SER A 59 -8.15 14.08 -15.93
N PRO A 60 -7.42 13.11 -16.49
CA PRO A 60 -6.60 12.18 -15.71
C PRO A 60 -5.62 12.86 -14.76
N SER A 61 -5.05 14.00 -15.18
CA SER A 61 -4.13 14.79 -14.36
C SER A 61 -4.81 15.43 -13.14
N ALA A 62 -6.08 15.82 -13.24
CA ALA A 62 -6.85 16.35 -12.13
C ALA A 62 -7.18 15.24 -11.10
N LEU A 63 -7.50 14.04 -11.60
CA LEU A 63 -7.77 12.87 -10.76
C LEU A 63 -6.52 12.46 -9.96
N VAL A 64 -5.36 12.36 -10.61
CA VAL A 64 -4.09 12.05 -9.94
C VAL A 64 -3.79 13.09 -8.85
N LYS A 65 -3.89 14.40 -9.15
CA LYS A 65 -3.67 15.46 -8.16
C LYS A 65 -4.63 15.39 -6.97
N ALA A 66 -5.89 15.01 -7.19
CA ALA A 66 -6.86 14.86 -6.10
C ALA A 66 -6.46 13.74 -5.14
N VAL A 67 -6.00 12.60 -5.67
CA VAL A 67 -5.49 11.48 -4.88
C VAL A 67 -4.21 11.85 -4.13
N GLU A 68 -3.28 12.56 -4.78
CA GLU A 68 -2.05 13.05 -4.15
C GLU A 68 -2.37 14.04 -3.01
N LYS A 69 -3.32 14.95 -3.22
CA LYS A 69 -3.78 15.88 -2.18
C LYS A 69 -4.43 15.15 -1.00
N ALA A 70 -5.06 13.99 -1.23
CA ALA A 70 -5.57 13.13 -0.17
C ALA A 70 -4.49 12.33 0.57
N GLY A 71 -3.20 12.44 0.14
CA GLY A 71 -2.06 11.79 0.79
C GLY A 71 -1.69 10.42 0.23
N TYR A 72 -2.17 10.08 -0.96
CA TYR A 72 -1.88 8.82 -1.65
C TYR A 72 -1.20 9.09 -2.99
N SER A 73 -0.54 8.08 -3.57
CA SER A 73 -0.01 8.17 -4.94
C SER A 73 -0.95 7.50 -5.92
N ALA A 74 -1.12 8.09 -7.10
CA ALA A 74 -1.93 7.53 -8.17
C ALA A 74 -1.20 7.59 -9.51
N LYS A 75 -1.43 6.58 -10.34
CA LYS A 75 -1.00 6.53 -11.74
C LYS A 75 -2.19 6.17 -12.61
N VAL A 76 -2.32 6.79 -13.76
CA VAL A 76 -3.33 6.42 -14.75
C VAL A 76 -2.96 5.05 -15.32
N ALA A 77 -3.90 4.12 -15.31
CA ALA A 77 -3.72 2.84 -15.98
C ALA A 77 -3.76 3.11 -17.50
N THR A 78 -2.59 3.19 -18.11
CA THR A 78 -2.50 3.30 -19.58
C THR A 78 -2.97 1.98 -20.19
N SER A 79 -3.95 2.04 -21.08
CA SER A 79 -4.54 0.92 -21.81
C SER A 79 -3.59 0.33 -22.88
N GLN A 80 -2.31 0.18 -22.57
CA GLN A 80 -1.42 -0.65 -23.36
C GLN A 80 -1.58 -2.08 -22.88
N SER A 81 -2.08 -2.93 -23.75
CA SER A 81 -2.33 -4.37 -23.59
C SER A 81 -2.40 -4.86 -22.13
N GLY A 82 -3.58 -5.24 -21.64
CA GLY A 82 -3.82 -5.61 -20.23
C GLY A 82 -2.83 -6.62 -19.64
N ASP A 83 -2.14 -7.40 -20.47
CA ASP A 83 -1.12 -8.36 -20.07
C ASP A 83 0.19 -7.68 -19.61
N ASP A 84 0.63 -6.60 -20.25
CA ASP A 84 1.90 -5.91 -19.91
C ASP A 84 1.76 -5.06 -18.64
N ALA A 85 0.65 -4.34 -18.48
CA ALA A 85 0.36 -3.58 -17.26
C ALA A 85 0.23 -4.49 -16.03
N LEU A 86 -0.33 -5.70 -16.24
CA LEU A 86 -0.48 -6.69 -15.20
C LEU A 86 0.88 -7.30 -14.80
N ALA A 87 1.77 -7.54 -15.75
CA ALA A 87 3.12 -8.05 -15.51
C ALA A 87 3.99 -7.00 -14.77
N GLU A 88 3.87 -5.71 -15.13
CA GLU A 88 4.58 -4.63 -14.44
C GLU A 88 4.11 -4.50 -12.98
N LYS A 89 2.80 -4.58 -12.74
CA LYS A 89 2.24 -4.57 -11.39
C LYS A 89 2.74 -5.74 -10.54
N GLU A 90 2.81 -6.95 -11.09
CA GLU A 90 3.34 -8.11 -10.38
C GLU A 90 4.81 -7.96 -10.01
N GLN A 91 5.60 -7.41 -10.91
CA GLN A 91 7.02 -7.14 -10.63
C GLN A 91 7.16 -6.10 -9.51
N ALA A 92 6.34 -5.04 -9.52
CA ALA A 92 6.32 -4.03 -8.48
C ALA A 92 5.88 -4.62 -7.13
N ASP A 93 4.82 -5.42 -7.09
CA ASP A 93 4.34 -6.09 -5.88
C ASP A 93 5.39 -7.07 -5.33
N TRP A 94 6.09 -7.80 -6.20
CA TRP A 94 7.17 -8.71 -5.78
C TRP A 94 8.39 -7.96 -5.23
N ALA A 95 8.76 -6.84 -5.84
CA ALA A 95 9.84 -5.99 -5.34
C ALA A 95 9.47 -5.39 -3.96
N TYR A 96 8.23 -4.95 -3.79
CA TYR A 96 7.72 -4.45 -2.52
C TYR A 96 7.69 -5.53 -1.44
N TYR A 97 7.24 -6.75 -1.77
CA TYR A 97 7.27 -7.90 -0.86
C TYR A 97 8.69 -8.19 -0.36
N LYS A 98 9.67 -8.26 -1.27
CA LYS A 98 11.08 -8.47 -0.91
C LYS A 98 11.62 -7.38 0.02
N ARG A 99 11.23 -6.14 -0.24
CA ARG A 99 11.59 -5.00 0.60
C ARG A 99 11.03 -5.17 2.01
N LEU A 100 9.72 -5.44 2.15
CA LEU A 100 9.08 -5.67 3.45
C LEU A 100 9.71 -6.83 4.22
N MET A 101 10.03 -7.94 3.55
CA MET A 101 10.71 -9.08 4.17
C MET A 101 12.10 -8.72 4.68
N ARG A 102 12.86 -7.92 3.94
CA ARG A 102 14.17 -7.42 4.39
C ARG A 102 14.03 -6.48 5.59
N GLU A 103 13.11 -5.54 5.53
CA GLU A 103 12.83 -4.58 6.61
C GLU A 103 12.36 -5.30 7.88
N MET A 104 11.50 -6.32 7.74
CA MET A 104 11.10 -7.22 8.81
C MET A 104 12.31 -7.94 9.43
N THR A 105 13.16 -8.56 8.60
CA THR A 105 14.33 -9.31 9.09
C THR A 105 15.27 -8.41 9.86
N VAL A 106 15.54 -7.19 9.38
CA VAL A 106 16.37 -6.21 10.10
C VAL A 106 15.77 -5.84 11.46
N ALA A 107 14.47 -5.56 11.52
CA ALA A 107 13.81 -5.17 12.75
C ALA A 107 13.75 -6.33 13.76
N LEU A 108 13.39 -7.54 13.32
CA LEU A 108 13.28 -8.71 14.18
C LEU A 108 14.64 -9.25 14.63
N SER A 109 15.72 -9.05 13.85
CA SER A 109 17.07 -9.44 14.26
C SER A 109 17.56 -8.70 15.51
N LEU A 110 17.06 -7.50 15.77
CA LEU A 110 17.26 -6.76 17.00
C LEU A 110 16.16 -7.02 18.02
N GLY A 111 14.89 -6.99 17.59
CA GLY A 111 13.74 -7.09 18.48
C GLY A 111 13.61 -8.44 19.18
N VAL A 112 13.81 -9.56 18.47
CA VAL A 112 13.68 -10.90 19.05
C VAL A 112 14.73 -11.18 20.12
N PRO A 113 16.03 -10.94 19.93
CA PRO A 113 17.02 -11.13 21.00
C PRO A 113 16.73 -10.25 22.22
N LEU A 114 16.33 -8.99 22.04
CA LEU A 114 15.96 -8.11 23.15
C LEU A 114 14.72 -8.61 23.90
N MET A 115 13.73 -9.11 23.19
CA MET A 115 12.54 -9.72 23.79
C MET A 115 12.90 -10.95 24.61
N ILE A 116 13.75 -11.83 24.06
CA ILE A 116 14.24 -13.03 24.80
C ILE A 116 15.01 -12.60 26.05
N TYR A 117 15.86 -11.58 25.94
CA TYR A 117 16.59 -11.05 27.09
C TYR A 117 15.61 -10.55 28.17
N SER A 118 14.59 -9.76 27.79
CA SER A 118 13.57 -9.25 28.72
C SER A 118 12.79 -10.37 29.45
N LEU A 119 12.49 -11.46 28.74
CA LEU A 119 11.68 -12.56 29.31
C LEU A 119 12.47 -13.52 30.19
N PHE A 120 13.76 -13.76 29.90
CA PHE A 120 14.51 -14.86 30.52
C PHE A 120 15.73 -14.42 31.33
N VAL A 121 16.30 -13.22 31.08
CA VAL A 121 17.56 -12.82 31.69
C VAL A 121 17.36 -11.74 32.73
N GLY A 122 16.50 -10.77 32.52
CA GLY A 122 16.28 -9.71 33.51
C GLY A 122 15.52 -8.51 33.01
N GLU A 123 15.29 -7.60 33.96
CA GLU A 123 14.57 -6.36 33.67
C GLU A 123 15.40 -5.40 32.83
N MET A 124 14.77 -4.75 31.86
CA MET A 124 15.39 -3.72 31.02
C MET A 124 15.41 -2.36 31.76
N THR A 125 16.10 -2.31 32.86
CA THR A 125 16.23 -1.09 33.67
C THR A 125 17.60 -0.43 33.52
N VAL A 126 17.68 0.85 33.86
CA VAL A 126 18.90 1.64 33.80
C VAL A 126 19.28 2.05 35.23
N THR A 127 20.13 1.25 35.89
CA THR A 127 20.58 1.49 37.26
C THR A 127 22.08 1.82 37.35
N THR A 128 22.89 1.19 36.50
CA THR A 128 24.35 1.35 36.53
C THR A 128 24.88 2.09 35.28
N THR A 129 26.10 2.62 35.40
CA THR A 129 26.78 3.30 34.28
C THR A 129 27.06 2.34 33.12
N SER A 130 27.38 1.07 33.42
CA SER A 130 27.59 0.04 32.39
C SER A 130 26.33 -0.24 31.61
N GLU A 131 25.19 -0.37 32.28
CA GLU A 131 23.86 -0.54 31.64
C GLU A 131 23.50 0.65 30.77
N ARG A 132 23.82 1.89 31.22
CA ARG A 132 23.58 3.10 30.41
C ARG A 132 24.31 3.04 29.07
N VAL A 133 25.58 2.62 29.06
CA VAL A 133 26.34 2.50 27.80
C VAL A 133 25.74 1.41 26.91
N THR A 134 25.38 0.26 27.48
CA THR A 134 24.75 -0.83 26.73
C THR A 134 23.42 -0.38 26.11
N TRP A 135 22.54 0.21 26.90
CA TRP A 135 21.24 0.69 26.43
C TRP A 135 21.35 1.87 25.47
N LEU A 136 22.39 2.72 25.58
CA LEU A 136 22.66 3.75 24.59
C LEU A 136 22.99 3.15 23.22
N VAL A 137 23.82 2.10 23.16
CA VAL A 137 24.14 1.40 21.92
C VAL A 137 22.89 0.75 21.34
N VAL A 138 22.09 0.07 22.16
CA VAL A 138 20.82 -0.51 21.75
C VAL A 138 19.86 0.58 21.22
N GLY A 139 19.79 1.72 21.88
CA GLY A 139 18.97 2.85 21.43
C GLY A 139 19.37 3.39 20.06
N ILE A 140 20.68 3.47 19.78
CA ILE A 140 21.22 3.87 18.46
C ILE A 140 20.87 2.80 17.41
N LEU A 141 21.03 1.52 17.73
CA LEU A 141 20.65 0.43 16.81
C LEU A 141 19.15 0.43 16.52
N THR A 142 18.32 0.68 17.55
CA THR A 142 16.87 0.80 17.38
C THR A 142 16.48 2.03 16.53
N LEU A 143 17.21 3.14 16.64
CA LEU A 143 17.05 4.28 15.74
C LEU A 143 17.34 3.87 14.28
N GLY A 144 18.38 3.06 14.09
CA GLY A 144 18.66 2.46 12.78
C GLY A 144 17.49 1.64 12.27
N VAL A 145 16.85 0.81 13.10
CA VAL A 145 15.64 0.06 12.74
C VAL A 145 14.50 1.01 12.34
N LEU A 146 14.24 2.06 13.13
CA LEU A 146 13.22 3.06 12.80
C LEU A 146 13.50 3.74 11.45
N TYR A 147 14.76 4.05 11.17
CA TYR A 147 15.15 4.70 9.92
C TYR A 147 15.07 3.76 8.71
N PHE A 148 15.60 2.53 8.80
CA PHE A 148 15.66 1.60 7.67
C PHE A 148 14.36 0.82 7.46
N SER A 149 13.73 0.35 8.54
CA SER A 149 12.56 -0.53 8.49
C SER A 149 11.24 0.20 8.78
N GLY A 150 11.29 1.34 9.47
CA GLY A 150 10.11 2.11 9.89
C GLY A 150 9.85 3.38 9.09
N LYS A 151 10.78 3.84 8.25
CA LYS A 151 10.71 5.13 7.56
C LYS A 151 9.37 5.41 6.88
N HIS A 152 8.81 4.41 6.20
CA HIS A 152 7.56 4.57 5.47
C HIS A 152 6.37 4.90 6.40
N PHE A 153 6.33 4.39 7.63
CA PHE A 153 5.31 4.74 8.62
C PHE A 153 5.43 6.20 9.06
N PHE A 154 6.66 6.69 9.28
CA PHE A 154 6.86 8.09 9.66
C PHE A 154 6.52 9.06 8.52
N VAL A 155 6.84 8.69 7.28
CA VAL A 155 6.46 9.48 6.09
C VAL A 155 4.94 9.48 5.92
N GLY A 156 4.27 8.32 6.03
CA GLY A 156 2.82 8.20 5.95
C GLY A 156 2.12 8.97 7.07
N ALA A 157 2.62 8.88 8.31
CA ALA A 157 2.13 9.66 9.43
C ALA A 157 2.22 11.17 9.19
N TRP A 158 3.35 11.64 8.70
CA TRP A 158 3.55 13.06 8.39
C TRP A 158 2.60 13.57 7.31
N GLN A 159 2.40 12.79 6.25
CA GLN A 159 1.44 13.11 5.19
C GLN A 159 0.00 13.16 5.71
N SER A 160 -0.39 12.18 6.53
CA SER A 160 -1.71 12.14 7.16
C SER A 160 -1.95 13.36 8.06
N LEU A 161 -0.97 13.73 8.89
CA LEU A 161 -1.07 14.90 9.76
C LEU A 161 -1.21 16.21 8.98
N LYS A 162 -0.46 16.38 7.89
CA LYS A 162 -0.60 17.53 7.00
C LYS A 162 -2.02 17.66 6.42
N ASN A 163 -2.68 16.53 6.19
CA ASN A 163 -4.04 16.47 5.67
C ASN A 163 -5.09 16.43 6.79
N HIS A 164 -4.74 16.86 8.02
CA HIS A 164 -5.63 16.86 9.21
C HIS A 164 -6.33 15.53 9.43
N SER A 165 -5.64 14.43 9.15
CA SER A 165 -6.15 13.06 9.31
C SER A 165 -5.15 12.19 10.05
N ALA A 166 -5.65 11.11 10.66
CA ALA A 166 -4.83 10.07 11.25
C ALA A 166 -5.13 8.73 10.57
N ASN A 167 -4.11 7.91 10.42
CA ASN A 167 -4.19 6.57 9.85
C ASN A 167 -3.38 5.58 10.69
N MET A 168 -3.27 4.34 10.24
CA MET A 168 -2.47 3.31 10.90
C MET A 168 -1.00 3.74 11.03
N ASP A 169 -0.44 4.39 10.01
CA ASP A 169 0.96 4.86 10.04
C ASP A 169 1.18 5.89 11.15
N THR A 170 0.18 6.77 11.38
CA THR A 170 0.23 7.76 12.48
C THR A 170 0.31 7.08 13.83
N LEU A 171 -0.48 6.02 14.04
CA LEU A 171 -0.49 5.27 15.30
C LEU A 171 0.86 4.55 15.52
N ILE A 172 1.39 3.91 14.47
CA ILE A 172 2.66 3.19 14.52
C ILE A 172 3.82 4.17 14.79
N ALA A 173 3.89 5.26 14.03
CA ALA A 173 4.96 6.26 14.18
C ALA A 173 4.91 6.94 15.55
N LEU A 174 3.73 7.28 16.04
CA LEU A 174 3.56 7.89 17.36
C LEU A 174 3.94 6.91 18.47
N GLY A 175 3.43 5.67 18.43
CA GLY A 175 3.69 4.66 19.44
C GLY A 175 5.18 4.28 19.52
N THR A 176 5.77 3.90 18.37
CA THR A 176 7.19 3.50 18.32
C THR A 176 8.14 4.67 18.55
N GLY A 177 7.83 5.84 18.02
CA GLY A 177 8.61 7.05 18.21
C GLY A 177 8.61 7.51 19.67
N THR A 178 7.46 7.49 20.34
CA THR A 178 7.33 7.83 21.76
C THR A 178 8.06 6.82 22.64
N ALA A 179 7.91 5.51 22.37
CA ALA A 179 8.59 4.46 23.12
C ALA A 179 10.12 4.59 23.01
N TRP A 180 10.65 4.83 21.80
CA TRP A 180 12.06 5.08 21.58
C TRP A 180 12.54 6.35 22.29
N LEU A 181 11.81 7.47 22.14
CA LEU A 181 12.17 8.76 22.76
C LEU A 181 12.18 8.65 24.27
N TYR A 182 11.15 8.06 24.87
CA TYR A 182 11.10 7.81 26.31
C TYR A 182 12.30 6.99 26.79
N SER A 183 12.62 5.90 26.10
CA SER A 183 13.75 5.04 26.45
C SER A 183 15.06 5.78 26.36
N MET A 184 15.24 6.64 25.35
CA MET A 184 16.43 7.50 25.24
C MET A 184 16.52 8.52 26.39
N VAL A 185 15.40 9.11 26.82
CA VAL A 185 15.37 10.01 27.98
C VAL A 185 15.81 9.25 29.26
N VAL A 186 15.29 8.04 29.46
CA VAL A 186 15.71 7.19 30.61
C VAL A 186 17.22 6.90 30.59
N VAL A 187 17.78 6.60 29.41
CA VAL A 187 19.20 6.29 29.25
C VAL A 187 20.08 7.53 29.45
N ILE A 188 19.71 8.68 28.87
CA ILE A 188 20.56 9.89 28.90
C ILE A 188 20.44 10.62 30.24
N VAL A 189 19.22 10.75 30.77
CA VAL A 189 18.92 11.58 31.95
C VAL A 189 18.09 10.78 32.98
N PRO A 190 18.64 9.67 33.53
CA PRO A 190 17.87 8.77 34.39
C PRO A 190 17.37 9.43 35.68
N HIS A 191 18.01 10.50 36.12
CA HIS A 191 17.60 11.23 37.34
C HIS A 191 16.29 12.00 37.20
N LEU A 192 15.81 12.26 35.97
CA LEU A 192 14.52 12.87 35.74
C LEU A 192 13.36 11.87 35.84
N VAL A 193 13.68 10.57 35.86
CA VAL A 193 12.67 9.51 35.88
C VAL A 193 12.72 8.77 37.22
N PRO A 194 11.59 8.58 37.91
CA PRO A 194 11.54 7.78 39.14
C PRO A 194 12.11 6.38 38.91
N GLU A 195 12.79 5.81 39.93
CA GLU A 195 13.47 4.52 39.78
C GLU A 195 12.58 3.39 39.30
N MET A 196 11.36 3.33 39.80
CA MET A 196 10.36 2.33 39.39
C MET A 196 9.92 2.44 37.90
N ALA A 197 10.19 3.57 37.25
CA ALA A 197 9.78 3.83 35.86
C ALA A 197 10.99 3.83 34.89
N ARG A 198 12.21 3.50 35.35
CA ARG A 198 13.41 3.50 34.51
C ARG A 198 13.55 2.28 33.61
N HIS A 199 12.44 1.88 32.99
CA HIS A 199 12.42 0.83 31.97
C HIS A 199 12.62 1.39 30.56
N VAL A 200 13.36 0.66 29.74
CA VAL A 200 13.51 0.97 28.31
C VAL A 200 12.65 0.04 27.47
N TYR A 201 12.14 0.51 26.33
CA TYR A 201 11.18 -0.16 25.45
C TYR A 201 11.73 -0.31 24.01
N PHE A 202 13.04 -0.49 23.88
CA PHE A 202 13.66 -0.65 22.56
C PHE A 202 13.24 -1.94 21.87
N GLU A 203 13.04 -3.02 22.64
CA GLU A 203 12.52 -4.29 22.11
C GLU A 203 11.12 -4.15 21.56
N ALA A 204 10.22 -3.46 22.29
CA ALA A 204 8.86 -3.22 21.83
C ALA A 204 8.84 -2.42 20.53
N THR A 205 9.67 -1.36 20.44
CA THR A 205 9.83 -0.55 19.25
C THR A 205 10.24 -1.40 18.04
N ALA A 206 11.30 -2.21 18.17
CA ALA A 206 11.82 -3.04 17.09
C ALA A 206 10.81 -4.16 16.71
N MET A 207 10.18 -4.80 17.72
CA MET A 207 9.18 -5.85 17.50
C MET A 207 7.96 -5.33 16.77
N ILE A 208 7.40 -4.19 17.15
CA ILE A 208 6.23 -3.59 16.49
C ILE A 208 6.52 -3.33 15.01
N ILE A 209 7.66 -2.67 14.71
CA ILE A 209 8.05 -2.41 13.31
C ILE A 209 8.22 -3.72 12.53
N GLY A 210 8.89 -4.71 13.12
CA GLY A 210 9.12 -6.00 12.46
C GLY A 210 7.84 -6.78 12.20
N LEU A 211 6.95 -6.89 13.19
CA LEU A 211 5.69 -7.63 13.06
C LEU A 211 4.69 -6.96 12.11
N ILE A 212 4.67 -5.64 12.06
CA ILE A 212 3.80 -4.93 11.12
C ILE A 212 4.31 -5.12 9.68
N ASN A 213 5.63 -5.02 9.44
CA ASN A 213 6.20 -5.33 8.14
C ASN A 213 5.92 -6.78 7.71
N LEU A 214 5.97 -7.73 8.64
CA LEU A 214 5.54 -9.11 8.39
C LEU A 214 4.07 -9.17 7.98
N GLY A 215 3.19 -8.50 8.73
CA GLY A 215 1.76 -8.45 8.42
C GLY A 215 1.48 -7.92 7.03
N LEU A 216 2.10 -6.80 6.64
CA LEU A 216 2.00 -6.21 5.31
C LEU A 216 2.53 -7.17 4.21
N ALA A 217 3.64 -7.86 4.46
CA ALA A 217 4.19 -8.84 3.53
C ALA A 217 3.24 -10.03 3.33
N LEU A 218 2.66 -10.56 4.41
CA LEU A 218 1.69 -11.66 4.35
C LEU A 218 0.40 -11.24 3.63
N GLU A 219 -0.09 -10.03 3.88
CA GLU A 219 -1.23 -9.45 3.19
C GLU A 219 -0.98 -9.36 1.68
N LEU A 220 0.17 -8.82 1.27
CA LEU A 220 0.54 -8.71 -0.14
C LEU A 220 0.61 -10.08 -0.81
N LYS A 221 1.20 -11.08 -0.14
CA LYS A 221 1.26 -12.46 -0.63
C LYS A 221 -0.12 -13.10 -0.78
N ALA A 222 -1.02 -12.85 0.18
CA ALA A 222 -2.39 -13.39 0.13
C ALA A 222 -3.17 -12.80 -1.06
N ARG A 223 -3.05 -11.49 -1.29
CA ARG A 223 -3.69 -10.79 -2.44
C ARG A 223 -3.18 -11.30 -3.78
N GLY A 224 -1.87 -11.54 -3.92
CA GLY A 224 -1.27 -12.06 -5.16
C GLY A 224 -1.85 -13.42 -5.58
N ARG A 225 -2.16 -14.31 -4.63
CA ARG A 225 -2.79 -15.62 -4.91
C ARG A 225 -4.20 -15.49 -5.48
N THR A 226 -4.98 -14.52 -5.01
CA THR A 226 -6.35 -14.27 -5.52
C THR A 226 -6.30 -13.75 -6.96
N SER A 227 -5.37 -12.88 -7.27
CA SER A 227 -5.15 -12.37 -8.62
C SER A 227 -4.74 -13.47 -9.61
N GLU A 228 -3.90 -14.42 -9.19
CA GLU A 228 -3.49 -15.57 -10.03
C GLU A 228 -4.67 -16.47 -10.40
N ALA A 229 -5.61 -16.71 -9.47
CA ALA A 229 -6.80 -17.51 -9.74
C ALA A 229 -7.70 -16.82 -10.78
N ILE A 230 -7.88 -15.51 -10.68
CA ILE A 230 -8.66 -14.72 -11.64
C ILE A 230 -7.97 -14.72 -13.02
N LYS A 231 -6.64 -14.61 -13.07
CA LYS A 231 -5.87 -14.70 -14.32
C LYS A 231 -6.05 -16.02 -15.03
N ARG A 232 -6.07 -17.12 -14.32
CA ARG A 232 -6.33 -18.44 -14.89
C ARG A 232 -7.69 -18.50 -15.55
N LEU A 233 -8.71 -17.87 -14.98
CA LEU A 233 -10.05 -17.78 -15.57
C LEU A 233 -10.06 -16.87 -16.81
N ILE A 234 -9.39 -15.73 -16.78
CA ILE A 234 -9.26 -14.82 -17.94
C ILE A 234 -8.43 -15.49 -19.04
N GLY A 235 -7.38 -16.24 -18.69
CA GLY A 235 -6.56 -17.00 -19.65
C GLY A 235 -7.31 -18.13 -20.37
N LEU A 236 -8.50 -18.55 -19.86
CA LEU A 236 -9.39 -19.48 -20.54
C LEU A 236 -10.28 -18.78 -21.58
N GLN A 237 -10.31 -17.45 -21.61
CA GLN A 237 -11.04 -16.69 -22.59
C GLN A 237 -10.39 -16.84 -23.97
N ALA A 238 -11.19 -17.16 -24.98
CA ALA A 238 -10.69 -17.31 -26.35
C ALA A 238 -10.08 -15.99 -26.83
N LYS A 239 -8.79 -15.98 -27.17
CA LYS A 239 -8.08 -14.79 -27.71
C LYS A 239 -8.44 -14.54 -29.18
N THR A 240 -8.96 -15.55 -29.89
CA THR A 240 -9.36 -15.46 -31.30
C THR A 240 -10.74 -16.04 -31.51
N ALA A 241 -11.50 -15.43 -32.40
CA ALA A 241 -12.78 -15.93 -32.87
C ALA A 241 -12.71 -16.27 -34.37
N ARG A 242 -13.31 -17.37 -34.75
CA ARG A 242 -13.45 -17.73 -36.16
C ARG A 242 -14.73 -17.11 -36.71
N VAL A 243 -14.55 -16.10 -37.55
CA VAL A 243 -15.64 -15.32 -38.14
C VAL A 243 -15.78 -15.68 -39.61
N ILE A 244 -17.00 -15.73 -40.10
CA ILE A 244 -17.31 -15.93 -41.52
C ILE A 244 -17.73 -14.58 -42.10
N ARG A 245 -16.87 -14.01 -42.95
CA ARG A 245 -17.14 -12.79 -43.73
C ARG A 245 -16.95 -13.11 -45.21
N ASP A 246 -17.89 -12.73 -46.07
CA ASP A 246 -17.85 -12.96 -47.52
C ASP A 246 -17.56 -14.43 -47.87
N ASP A 247 -18.23 -15.37 -47.22
CA ASP A 247 -18.06 -16.84 -47.37
C ASP A 247 -16.64 -17.34 -47.05
N LYS A 248 -15.77 -16.50 -46.45
CA LYS A 248 -14.41 -16.88 -46.03
C LYS A 248 -14.35 -16.98 -44.53
N GLN A 249 -13.70 -18.05 -44.03
CA GLN A 249 -13.44 -18.21 -42.62
C GLN A 249 -12.13 -17.49 -42.26
N LEU A 250 -12.18 -16.56 -41.30
CA LEU A 250 -11.07 -15.77 -40.85
C LEU A 250 -10.93 -15.94 -39.31
N ASP A 251 -9.74 -16.30 -38.84
CA ASP A 251 -9.44 -16.27 -37.41
C ASP A 251 -8.97 -14.86 -37.08
N ILE A 252 -9.76 -14.12 -36.34
CA ILE A 252 -9.47 -12.74 -35.93
C ILE A 252 -9.41 -12.63 -34.41
N ALA A 253 -8.68 -11.63 -33.90
CA ALA A 253 -8.69 -11.32 -32.47
C ALA A 253 -10.12 -10.98 -32.03
N ILE A 254 -10.53 -11.45 -30.85
CA ILE A 254 -11.91 -11.31 -30.35
C ILE A 254 -12.35 -9.84 -30.29
N GLU A 255 -11.40 -8.92 -30.06
CA GLU A 255 -11.61 -7.47 -30.05
C GLU A 255 -11.98 -6.87 -31.42
N LYS A 256 -11.75 -7.63 -32.51
CA LYS A 256 -12.05 -7.23 -33.89
C LYS A 256 -13.37 -7.82 -34.41
N VAL A 257 -14.07 -8.54 -33.53
CA VAL A 257 -15.42 -9.07 -33.88
C VAL A 257 -16.43 -7.93 -33.77
N LEU A 258 -17.20 -7.72 -34.83
CA LEU A 258 -18.20 -6.66 -34.91
C LEU A 258 -19.61 -7.23 -34.73
N GLN A 259 -20.52 -6.38 -34.31
CA GLN A 259 -21.94 -6.72 -34.23
C GLN A 259 -22.47 -7.10 -35.62
N GLY A 260 -23.02 -8.29 -35.76
CA GLY A 260 -23.50 -8.84 -37.04
C GLY A 260 -22.55 -9.87 -37.68
N ASP A 261 -21.35 -10.08 -37.15
CA ASP A 261 -20.44 -11.14 -37.59
C ASP A 261 -21.02 -12.53 -37.28
N LEU A 262 -20.89 -13.45 -38.21
CA LEU A 262 -21.25 -14.85 -38.03
C LEU A 262 -20.04 -15.58 -37.42
N VAL A 263 -20.18 -15.97 -36.14
CA VAL A 263 -19.09 -16.62 -35.40
C VAL A 263 -19.32 -18.13 -35.35
N ARG A 264 -18.31 -18.90 -35.76
CA ARG A 264 -18.33 -20.37 -35.66
C ARG A 264 -17.79 -20.80 -34.30
N VAL A 265 -18.65 -21.35 -33.45
CA VAL A 265 -18.29 -21.95 -32.14
C VAL A 265 -18.15 -23.46 -32.34
N ARG A 266 -17.10 -24.05 -31.71
CA ARG A 266 -16.88 -25.51 -31.67
C ARG A 266 -17.46 -26.10 -30.42
#